data_fd405acc64c3108e0b642e17d50fc730
#
_entry.id   fd405acc64c3108e0b642e17d50fc730
#
_cell.length_a   1.000
_cell.length_b   1.000
_cell.length_c   1.000
_cell.angle_alpha   90.00
_cell.angle_beta   90.00
_cell.angle_gamma   90.00
#
_symmetry.space_group_name_H-M   'P 1'
#
loop_
_entity.id
_entity.type
_entity.pdbx_description
1 polymer ?
#
loop_
_entity_poly.entity_id
_entity_poly.type
_entity_poly.pdbx_seq_one_letter_code
_entity_poly.pdbx_strand_id
1 'polypeptide(L)'
;MTITFCAERLPSGGAIRPIPVDLDRYPHALVVGATNSGKSIASLLIAAKVSLHFPTSKLWILDFKGDSDSFGFLEGIPGCRYWKYLECMEGLEDYFVMFQERLSHDPGSGAGLNLLWFDEYPSFILNLSRKDADAAKAMNSTLLMMGRSKRCMLLTTAQKAMAEIYSQGARDNYNLCLAMGNVSKESASMLGFDREAFCPVTEIGGGHLLLGRTNQRPIQIPYIGPRGMAKMKADILRAVTRTSGDEGKERR
;
A
#
# COMPACT_ATOMS: atom_id res chain seq x y z
N MET A 1 3.17 -9.77 12.54
CA MET A 1 4.17 -9.33 11.50
C MET A 1 4.32 -7.82 11.57
N THR A 2 5.45 -7.33 12.09
CA THR A 2 5.60 -5.90 12.41
C THR A 2 6.62 -5.21 11.52
N ILE A 3 6.25 -4.06 10.95
CA ILE A 3 7.16 -3.17 10.23
C ILE A 3 7.17 -1.79 10.87
N THR A 4 8.23 -1.01 10.64
CA THR A 4 8.31 0.40 11.04
C THR A 4 8.67 1.22 9.82
N PHE A 5 7.78 2.13 9.42
CA PHE A 5 7.94 2.99 8.24
C PHE A 5 7.71 4.48 8.54
N CYS A 6 7.19 4.80 9.71
CA CYS A 6 6.97 6.17 10.15
C CYS A 6 7.28 6.31 11.64
N ALA A 7 7.35 7.55 12.10
CA ALA A 7 7.54 7.89 13.48
C ALA A 7 6.49 8.91 13.95
N GLU A 8 6.09 8.85 15.20
CA GLU A 8 5.19 9.82 15.82
C GLU A 8 5.88 11.16 15.98
N ARG A 9 5.21 12.23 15.58
CA ARG A 9 5.65 13.61 15.76
C ARG A 9 5.15 14.12 17.09
N LEU A 10 6.05 14.29 18.04
CA LEU A 10 5.68 14.80 19.37
C LEU A 10 5.47 16.32 19.34
N PRO A 11 4.47 16.84 20.07
CA PRO A 11 4.15 18.28 20.11
C PRO A 11 5.32 19.17 20.54
N SER A 12 6.24 18.64 21.34
CA SER A 12 7.44 19.35 21.84
C SER A 12 8.56 19.51 20.79
N GLY A 13 8.35 19.10 19.55
CA GLY A 13 9.22 19.42 18.43
C GLY A 13 10.57 18.71 18.35
N GLY A 14 10.90 17.81 19.26
CA GLY A 14 12.27 17.27 19.34
C GLY A 14 12.41 15.75 19.24
N ALA A 15 11.47 14.96 19.70
CA ALA A 15 11.61 13.52 19.73
C ALA A 15 10.70 12.84 18.70
N ILE A 16 11.30 12.03 17.83
CA ILE A 16 10.60 11.17 16.88
C ILE A 16 10.57 9.77 17.49
N ARG A 17 9.37 9.23 17.74
CA ARG A 17 9.20 7.87 18.25
C ARG A 17 8.74 6.94 17.11
N PRO A 18 9.54 5.95 16.73
CA PRO A 18 9.13 4.97 15.71
C PRO A 18 7.82 4.29 16.08
N ILE A 19 6.93 4.12 15.10
CA ILE A 19 5.66 3.44 15.28
C ILE A 19 5.75 2.05 14.67
N PRO A 20 5.76 0.98 15.48
CA PRO A 20 5.64 -0.38 14.97
C PRO A 20 4.19 -0.64 14.53
N VAL A 21 4.02 -1.13 13.31
CA VAL A 21 2.73 -1.47 12.73
C VAL A 21 2.66 -2.96 12.49
N ASP A 22 1.72 -3.62 13.14
CA ASP A 22 1.46 -5.05 12.97
C ASP A 22 0.55 -5.30 11.76
N LEU A 23 1.12 -5.87 10.69
CA LEU A 23 0.41 -6.15 9.44
C LEU A 23 -0.57 -7.34 9.54
N ASP A 24 -0.46 -8.21 10.55
CA ASP A 24 -1.48 -9.24 10.80
C ASP A 24 -2.76 -8.61 11.35
N ARG A 25 -2.61 -7.50 12.07
CA ARG A 25 -3.74 -6.73 12.61
C ARG A 25 -4.25 -5.69 11.62
N TYR A 26 -3.37 -5.08 10.84
CA TYR A 26 -3.66 -3.97 9.91
C TYR A 26 -3.15 -4.28 8.49
N PRO A 27 -3.75 -5.29 7.79
CA PRO A 27 -3.20 -5.82 6.55
C PRO A 27 -3.42 -4.93 5.33
N HIS A 28 -4.40 -4.02 5.37
CA HIS A 28 -4.74 -3.20 4.20
C HIS A 28 -4.47 -1.73 4.48
N ALA A 29 -3.64 -1.13 3.63
CA ALA A 29 -3.20 0.24 3.73
C ALA A 29 -3.82 1.13 2.65
N LEU A 30 -4.34 2.29 3.05
CA LEU A 30 -4.78 3.36 2.15
C LEU A 30 -3.98 4.63 2.44
N VAL A 31 -3.22 5.10 1.46
CA VAL A 31 -2.39 6.29 1.55
C VAL A 31 -2.97 7.39 0.70
N VAL A 32 -3.46 8.45 1.31
CA VAL A 32 -4.07 9.59 0.63
C VAL A 32 -3.24 10.85 0.84
N GLY A 33 -3.08 11.63 -0.21
CA GLY A 33 -2.38 12.90 -0.13
C GLY A 33 -2.19 13.55 -1.48
N ALA A 34 -2.08 14.86 -1.50
CA ALA A 34 -1.81 15.64 -2.70
C ALA A 34 -0.42 15.33 -3.30
N THR A 35 -0.17 15.80 -4.48
CA THR A 35 1.17 15.77 -5.09
C THR A 35 2.18 16.46 -4.15
N ASN A 36 3.40 15.94 -4.06
CA ASN A 36 4.47 16.41 -3.18
C ASN A 36 4.20 16.30 -1.66
N SER A 37 3.17 15.58 -1.22
CA SER A 37 2.93 15.36 0.21
C SER A 37 3.86 14.31 0.83
N GLY A 38 4.62 13.55 0.04
CA GLY A 38 5.43 12.42 0.51
C GLY A 38 4.72 11.07 0.40
N LYS A 39 3.54 11.02 -0.22
CA LYS A 39 2.74 9.80 -0.44
C LYS A 39 3.54 8.66 -1.08
N SER A 40 4.22 8.93 -2.21
CA SER A 40 5.01 7.92 -2.93
C SER A 40 6.15 7.37 -2.08
N ILE A 41 6.84 8.21 -1.30
CA ILE A 41 7.91 7.77 -0.39
C ILE A 41 7.34 6.89 0.73
N ALA A 42 6.19 7.25 1.31
CA ALA A 42 5.54 6.44 2.33
C ALA A 42 5.19 5.04 1.79
N SER A 43 4.62 4.98 0.59
CA SER A 43 4.23 3.71 -0.06
C SER A 43 5.43 2.87 -0.47
N LEU A 44 6.47 3.48 -1.05
CA LEU A 44 7.75 2.81 -1.34
C LEU A 44 8.36 2.20 -0.07
N LEU A 45 8.35 2.96 1.03
CA LEU A 45 8.91 2.49 2.29
C LEU A 45 8.12 1.33 2.88
N ILE A 46 6.78 1.37 2.82
CA ILE A 46 5.93 0.23 3.23
C ILE A 46 6.26 -1.00 2.40
N ALA A 47 6.25 -0.88 1.07
CA ALA A 47 6.53 -1.99 0.15
C ALA A 47 7.94 -2.57 0.36
N ALA A 48 8.96 -1.71 0.49
CA ALA A 48 10.34 -2.13 0.76
C ALA A 48 10.48 -2.84 2.12
N LYS A 49 9.80 -2.34 3.17
CA LYS A 49 9.81 -2.98 4.49
C LYS A 49 9.12 -4.34 4.47
N VAL A 50 8.02 -4.49 3.75
CA VAL A 50 7.38 -5.79 3.54
C VAL A 50 8.34 -6.74 2.83
N SER A 51 8.96 -6.30 1.73
CA SER A 51 9.90 -7.10 0.94
C SER A 51 11.14 -7.54 1.73
N LEU A 52 11.63 -6.67 2.60
CA LEU A 52 12.82 -6.93 3.42
C LEU A 52 12.52 -7.84 4.62
N HIS A 53 11.42 -7.60 5.35
CA HIS A 53 11.12 -8.33 6.58
C HIS A 53 10.41 -9.66 6.33
N PHE A 54 9.88 -9.86 5.13
CA PHE A 54 9.21 -11.10 4.72
C PHE A 54 9.86 -11.64 3.44
N PRO A 55 10.98 -12.34 3.55
CA PRO A 55 11.77 -12.76 2.39
C PRO A 55 11.02 -13.61 1.36
N THR A 56 9.93 -14.27 1.75
CA THR A 56 9.06 -15.04 0.85
C THR A 56 7.89 -14.24 0.28
N SER A 57 7.76 -12.95 0.62
CA SER A 57 6.70 -12.09 0.09
C SER A 57 6.87 -11.86 -1.41
N LYS A 58 5.74 -11.84 -2.12
CA LYS A 58 5.68 -11.44 -3.53
C LYS A 58 4.95 -10.11 -3.63
N LEU A 59 5.38 -9.28 -4.56
CA LEU A 59 4.83 -7.93 -4.76
C LEU A 59 4.31 -7.79 -6.18
N TRP A 60 3.12 -7.23 -6.31
CA TRP A 60 2.49 -6.77 -7.55
C TRP A 60 2.38 -5.25 -7.49
N ILE A 61 2.77 -4.56 -8.55
CA ILE A 61 2.69 -3.10 -8.64
C ILE A 61 1.87 -2.72 -9.86
N LEU A 62 0.79 -1.99 -9.61
CA LEU A 62 -0.11 -1.45 -10.62
C LEU A 62 0.02 0.07 -10.59
N ASP A 63 0.72 0.62 -11.58
CA ASP A 63 1.01 2.05 -11.71
C ASP A 63 0.12 2.66 -12.79
N PHE A 64 -1.05 3.14 -12.40
CA PHE A 64 -1.96 3.72 -13.39
C PHE A 64 -1.44 5.00 -14.03
N LYS A 65 -0.55 5.74 -13.39
CA LYS A 65 0.01 6.98 -13.94
C LYS A 65 1.20 6.77 -14.87
N GLY A 66 1.89 5.64 -14.77
CA GLY A 66 3.16 5.41 -15.44
C GLY A 66 4.26 6.34 -14.91
N ASP A 67 4.33 6.49 -13.57
CA ASP A 67 5.29 7.38 -12.90
C ASP A 67 6.72 6.80 -12.96
N SER A 68 7.49 7.21 -13.97
CA SER A 68 8.86 6.76 -14.16
C SER A 68 9.81 7.17 -13.01
N ASP A 69 9.54 8.26 -12.30
CA ASP A 69 10.37 8.68 -11.16
C ASP A 69 10.26 7.67 -10.00
N SER A 70 9.04 7.18 -9.76
CA SER A 70 8.78 6.19 -8.72
C SER A 70 9.07 4.75 -9.17
N PHE A 71 8.73 4.38 -10.41
CA PHE A 71 8.71 2.98 -10.86
C PHE A 71 9.59 2.67 -12.07
N GLY A 72 10.24 3.65 -12.70
CA GLY A 72 11.06 3.43 -13.90
C GLY A 72 12.16 2.35 -13.72
N PHE A 73 12.57 2.07 -12.48
CA PHE A 73 13.53 0.99 -12.18
C PHE A 73 12.96 -0.43 -12.39
N LEU A 74 11.66 -0.58 -12.65
CA LEU A 74 10.97 -1.85 -12.94
C LEU A 74 10.74 -2.06 -14.43
N GLU A 75 10.91 -1.03 -15.24
CA GLU A 75 10.62 -1.09 -16.67
C GLU A 75 11.58 -2.02 -17.40
N GLY A 76 11.03 -2.82 -18.32
CA GLY A 76 11.81 -3.74 -19.14
C GLY A 76 12.44 -4.93 -18.39
N ILE A 77 12.12 -5.13 -17.12
CA ILE A 77 12.62 -6.26 -16.34
C ILE A 77 11.77 -7.52 -16.63
N PRO A 78 12.35 -8.59 -17.19
CA PRO A 78 11.61 -9.81 -17.47
C PRO A 78 11.04 -10.46 -16.19
N GLY A 79 9.78 -10.91 -16.27
CA GLY A 79 9.10 -11.58 -15.15
C GLY A 79 8.73 -10.65 -13.99
N CYS A 80 8.82 -9.33 -14.21
CA CYS A 80 8.43 -8.33 -13.23
C CYS A 80 6.91 -8.21 -13.17
N ARG A 81 6.32 -8.32 -11.97
CA ARG A 81 4.89 -8.10 -11.73
C ARG A 81 4.61 -6.59 -11.61
N TYR A 82 4.74 -5.91 -12.74
CA TYR A 82 4.55 -4.46 -12.87
C TYR A 82 3.76 -4.14 -14.13
N TRP A 83 2.65 -3.43 -13.97
CA TRP A 83 1.75 -3.03 -15.05
C TRP A 83 1.47 -1.54 -14.99
N LYS A 84 1.28 -0.94 -16.15
CA LYS A 84 1.03 0.51 -16.31
C LYS A 84 -0.31 0.78 -16.98
N TYR A 85 -0.88 1.92 -16.69
CA TYR A 85 -2.09 2.42 -17.34
C TYR A 85 -3.23 1.38 -17.29
N LEU A 86 -3.88 1.15 -18.42
CA LEU A 86 -4.99 0.21 -18.51
C LEU A 86 -4.58 -1.26 -18.35
N GLU A 87 -3.30 -1.61 -18.58
CA GLU A 87 -2.75 -2.93 -18.28
C GLU A 87 -2.82 -3.29 -16.79
N CYS A 88 -3.04 -2.28 -15.91
CA CYS A 88 -3.31 -2.51 -14.49
C CYS A 88 -4.50 -3.45 -14.26
N MET A 89 -5.43 -3.60 -15.23
CA MET A 89 -6.51 -4.58 -15.13
C MET A 89 -5.97 -6.00 -15.15
N GLU A 90 -5.05 -6.30 -16.06
CA GLU A 90 -4.39 -7.62 -16.15
C GLU A 90 -3.62 -7.95 -14.87
N GLY A 91 -2.92 -6.96 -14.32
CA GLY A 91 -2.19 -7.15 -13.06
C GLY A 91 -3.10 -7.35 -11.85
N LEU A 92 -4.28 -6.71 -11.83
CA LEU A 92 -5.29 -6.94 -10.80
C LEU A 92 -5.88 -8.35 -10.91
N GLU A 93 -6.16 -8.81 -12.11
CA GLU A 93 -6.64 -10.16 -12.41
C GLU A 93 -5.59 -11.21 -12.03
N ASP A 94 -4.32 -11.02 -12.37
CA ASP A 94 -3.21 -11.91 -11.98
C ASP A 94 -3.10 -12.05 -10.45
N TYR A 95 -3.16 -10.93 -9.74
CA TYR A 95 -3.17 -10.97 -8.27
C TYR A 95 -4.42 -11.67 -7.71
N PHE A 96 -5.58 -11.45 -8.33
CA PHE A 96 -6.83 -12.07 -7.90
C PHE A 96 -6.85 -13.58 -8.13
N VAL A 97 -6.30 -14.07 -9.24
CA VAL A 97 -6.11 -15.52 -9.51
C VAL A 97 -5.23 -16.14 -8.43
N MET A 98 -4.07 -15.55 -8.14
CA MET A 98 -3.20 -16.01 -7.04
C MET A 98 -3.94 -16.04 -5.68
N PHE A 99 -4.78 -15.04 -5.41
CA PHE A 99 -5.60 -15.02 -4.19
C PHE A 99 -6.64 -16.15 -4.18
N GLN A 100 -7.29 -16.45 -5.30
CA GLN A 100 -8.24 -17.56 -5.41
C GLN A 100 -7.55 -18.92 -5.17
N GLU A 101 -6.33 -19.10 -5.64
CA GLU A 101 -5.52 -20.29 -5.32
C GLU A 101 -5.30 -20.41 -3.80
N ARG A 102 -5.02 -19.30 -3.12
CA ARG A 102 -4.89 -19.27 -1.65
C ARG A 102 -6.22 -19.46 -0.91
N LEU A 103 -7.35 -19.17 -1.52
CA LEU A 103 -8.67 -19.52 -0.96
C LEU A 103 -8.90 -21.04 -1.00
N SER A 104 -8.52 -21.70 -2.10
CA SER A 104 -8.70 -23.12 -2.30
C SER A 104 -7.74 -23.97 -1.45
N HIS A 105 -6.54 -23.45 -1.21
CA HIS A 105 -5.49 -24.13 -0.43
C HIS A 105 -5.02 -23.20 0.68
N ASP A 106 -5.21 -23.59 1.94
CA ASP A 106 -4.73 -22.77 3.06
C ASP A 106 -3.22 -22.58 2.93
N PRO A 107 -2.72 -21.34 2.82
CA PRO A 107 -1.29 -21.09 2.62
C PRO A 107 -0.42 -21.50 3.82
N GLY A 108 -1.06 -21.85 4.96
CA GLY A 108 -0.37 -22.19 6.21
C GLY A 108 0.32 -20.97 6.87
N SER A 109 0.70 -21.14 8.11
CA SER A 109 1.32 -20.08 8.92
C SER A 109 2.71 -19.65 8.44
N GLY A 110 3.39 -20.46 7.63
CA GLY A 110 4.70 -20.19 7.05
C GLY A 110 4.67 -19.51 5.68
N ALA A 111 3.51 -19.30 5.09
CA ALA A 111 3.41 -18.68 3.78
C ALA A 111 3.81 -17.19 3.83
N GLY A 112 4.47 -16.73 2.78
CA GLY A 112 4.82 -15.33 2.60
C GLY A 112 3.61 -14.41 2.50
N LEU A 113 3.78 -13.15 2.86
CA LEU A 113 2.80 -12.10 2.63
C LEU A 113 2.86 -11.67 1.17
N ASN A 114 1.75 -11.73 0.45
CA ASN A 114 1.63 -11.16 -0.87
C ASN A 114 1.06 -9.74 -0.78
N LEU A 115 1.70 -8.81 -1.46
CA LEU A 115 1.31 -7.40 -1.45
C LEU A 115 0.94 -6.95 -2.87
N LEU A 116 -0.28 -6.44 -3.03
CA LEU A 116 -0.68 -5.66 -4.18
C LEU A 116 -0.55 -4.18 -3.86
N TRP A 117 0.36 -3.48 -4.53
CA TRP A 117 0.41 -2.02 -4.49
C TRP A 117 -0.26 -1.45 -5.73
N PHE A 118 -1.39 -0.78 -5.52
CA PHE A 118 -2.13 -0.09 -6.56
C PHE A 118 -1.92 1.42 -6.42
N ASP A 119 -1.10 1.99 -7.30
CA ASP A 119 -0.89 3.44 -7.33
C ASP A 119 -2.01 4.13 -8.11
N GLU A 120 -2.64 5.11 -7.48
CA GLU A 120 -3.74 5.94 -8.00
C GLU A 120 -4.97 5.11 -8.44
N TYR A 121 -5.41 4.17 -7.61
CA TYR A 121 -6.60 3.35 -7.83
C TYR A 121 -7.87 4.14 -8.23
N PRO A 122 -8.21 5.32 -7.63
CA PRO A 122 -9.35 6.10 -8.05
C PRO A 122 -9.31 6.50 -9.53
N SER A 123 -8.16 6.98 -9.99
CA SER A 123 -7.98 7.38 -11.38
C SER A 123 -8.14 6.20 -12.34
N PHE A 124 -7.65 5.02 -11.97
CA PHE A 124 -7.85 3.80 -12.73
C PHE A 124 -9.34 3.49 -12.89
N ILE A 125 -10.09 3.39 -11.80
CA ILE A 125 -11.53 3.07 -11.83
C ILE A 125 -12.32 4.07 -12.69
N LEU A 126 -12.01 5.36 -12.60
CA LEU A 126 -12.71 6.40 -13.35
C LEU A 126 -12.42 6.38 -14.85
N ASN A 127 -11.33 5.74 -15.28
CA ASN A 127 -10.95 5.62 -16.69
C ASN A 127 -11.37 4.29 -17.34
N LEU A 128 -11.96 3.38 -16.59
CA LEU A 128 -12.46 2.11 -17.11
C LEU A 128 -13.88 2.26 -17.71
N SER A 129 -14.24 1.32 -18.59
CA SER A 129 -15.65 1.11 -18.94
C SER A 129 -16.46 0.77 -17.67
N ARG A 130 -17.76 1.03 -17.67
CA ARG A 130 -18.62 0.70 -16.52
C ARG A 130 -18.50 -0.78 -16.12
N LYS A 131 -18.49 -1.69 -17.11
CA LYS A 131 -18.37 -3.12 -16.88
C LYS A 131 -17.05 -3.49 -16.20
N ASP A 132 -15.94 -2.95 -16.69
CA ASP A 132 -14.60 -3.24 -16.17
C ASP A 132 -14.40 -2.58 -14.80
N ALA A 133 -14.93 -1.37 -14.60
CA ALA A 133 -14.92 -0.71 -13.30
C ALA A 133 -15.69 -1.51 -12.23
N ASP A 134 -16.86 -2.04 -12.57
CA ASP A 134 -17.64 -2.88 -11.65
C ASP A 134 -16.90 -4.19 -11.34
N ALA A 135 -16.24 -4.82 -12.32
CA ALA A 135 -15.41 -6.01 -12.12
C ALA A 135 -14.20 -5.71 -11.21
N ALA A 136 -13.46 -4.65 -11.49
CA ALA A 136 -12.31 -4.22 -10.69
C ALA A 136 -12.70 -3.90 -9.24
N LYS A 137 -13.82 -3.20 -9.03
CA LYS A 137 -14.36 -2.91 -7.69
C LYS A 137 -14.76 -4.20 -6.95
N ALA A 138 -15.34 -5.17 -7.62
CA ALA A 138 -15.73 -6.45 -7.03
C ALA A 138 -14.49 -7.24 -6.56
N MET A 139 -13.45 -7.34 -7.40
CA MET A 139 -12.18 -7.98 -7.04
C MET A 139 -11.52 -7.28 -5.85
N ASN A 140 -11.38 -5.96 -5.90
CA ASN A 140 -10.79 -5.18 -4.82
C ASN A 140 -11.56 -5.33 -3.50
N SER A 141 -12.89 -5.34 -3.55
CA SER A 141 -13.74 -5.54 -2.36
C SER A 141 -13.56 -6.93 -1.76
N THR A 142 -13.50 -7.97 -2.58
CA THR A 142 -13.26 -9.34 -2.13
C THR A 142 -11.89 -9.47 -1.45
N LEU A 143 -10.86 -8.88 -2.05
CA LEU A 143 -9.51 -8.84 -1.48
C LEU A 143 -9.48 -8.13 -0.12
N LEU A 144 -10.17 -7.00 0.01
CA LEU A 144 -10.26 -6.25 1.26
C LEU A 144 -10.98 -7.02 2.37
N MET A 145 -12.04 -7.76 2.02
CA MET A 145 -12.83 -8.51 3.01
C MET A 145 -12.16 -9.82 3.43
N MET A 146 -11.47 -10.50 2.52
CA MET A 146 -11.01 -11.88 2.72
C MET A 146 -9.48 -12.02 2.72
N GLY A 147 -8.75 -11.02 2.22
CA GLY A 147 -7.30 -11.09 1.99
C GLY A 147 -6.48 -11.31 3.26
N ARG A 148 -6.92 -10.78 4.40
CA ARG A 148 -6.23 -10.92 5.68
C ARG A 148 -5.93 -12.38 6.03
N SER A 149 -6.92 -13.25 6.03
CA SER A 149 -6.77 -14.67 6.38
C SER A 149 -5.89 -15.44 5.41
N LYS A 150 -5.74 -14.93 4.19
CA LYS A 150 -4.95 -15.54 3.11
C LYS A 150 -3.59 -14.85 2.88
N ARG A 151 -3.20 -13.97 3.82
CA ARG A 151 -1.94 -13.24 3.77
C ARG A 151 -1.75 -12.46 2.45
N CYS A 152 -2.86 -11.88 1.98
CA CYS A 152 -2.94 -11.01 0.82
C CYS A 152 -3.22 -9.58 1.30
N MET A 153 -2.25 -8.69 1.13
CA MET A 153 -2.32 -7.29 1.57
C MET A 153 -2.56 -6.38 0.38
N LEU A 154 -3.33 -5.32 0.61
CA LEU A 154 -3.50 -4.22 -0.33
C LEU A 154 -2.80 -2.96 0.21
N LEU A 155 -2.02 -2.32 -0.64
CA LEU A 155 -1.49 -0.97 -0.44
C LEU A 155 -2.04 -0.11 -1.57
N THR A 156 -3.02 0.71 -1.27
CA THR A 156 -3.69 1.56 -2.26
C THR A 156 -3.30 3.01 -2.04
N THR A 157 -2.98 3.72 -3.11
CA THR A 157 -2.75 5.16 -3.03
C THR A 157 -3.82 5.94 -3.78
N ALA A 158 -4.05 7.17 -3.33
CA ALA A 158 -4.98 8.09 -3.94
C ALA A 158 -4.60 9.54 -3.67
N GLN A 159 -4.88 10.45 -4.60
CA GLN A 159 -4.76 11.89 -4.33
C GLN A 159 -5.91 12.40 -3.47
N LYS A 160 -7.10 11.87 -3.70
CA LYS A 160 -8.30 12.16 -2.92
C LYS A 160 -8.99 10.86 -2.52
N ALA A 161 -9.47 10.81 -1.31
CA ALA A 161 -10.34 9.74 -0.89
C ALA A 161 -11.73 9.94 -1.49
N MET A 162 -12.22 8.94 -2.24
CA MET A 162 -13.52 8.95 -2.91
C MET A 162 -14.31 7.71 -2.50
N ALA A 163 -15.51 7.90 -1.96
CA ALA A 163 -16.32 6.79 -1.44
C ALA A 163 -16.88 5.91 -2.55
N GLU A 164 -17.27 6.51 -3.66
CA GLU A 164 -17.97 5.89 -4.79
C GLU A 164 -17.12 4.88 -5.59
N ILE A 165 -15.79 4.92 -5.42
CA ILE A 165 -14.90 3.95 -6.07
C ILE A 165 -14.79 2.62 -5.33
N TYR A 166 -15.33 2.53 -4.12
CA TYR A 166 -15.38 1.31 -3.34
C TYR A 166 -16.81 0.77 -3.28
N SER A 167 -16.98 -0.54 -3.32
CA SER A 167 -18.27 -1.17 -3.03
C SER A 167 -18.63 -0.95 -1.56
N GLN A 168 -19.93 -0.97 -1.24
CA GLN A 168 -20.44 -0.72 0.11
C GLN A 168 -19.71 -1.58 1.16
N GLY A 169 -19.20 -0.92 2.19
CA GLY A 169 -18.52 -1.56 3.33
C GLY A 169 -17.09 -2.05 3.09
N ALA A 170 -16.65 -2.25 1.84
CA ALA A 170 -15.30 -2.75 1.56
C ALA A 170 -14.20 -1.78 2.03
N ARG A 171 -14.42 -0.48 1.86
CA ARG A 171 -13.51 0.58 2.32
C ARG A 171 -13.17 0.47 3.81
N ASP A 172 -14.10 0.00 4.62
CA ASP A 172 -13.94 -0.08 6.07
C ASP A 172 -12.87 -1.10 6.49
N ASN A 173 -12.43 -1.95 5.55
CA ASN A 173 -11.34 -2.90 5.76
C ASN A 173 -9.95 -2.28 5.57
N TYR A 174 -9.82 -1.05 5.07
CA TYR A 174 -8.58 -0.29 5.19
C TYR A 174 -8.41 0.15 6.64
N ASN A 175 -7.68 -0.63 7.41
CA ASN A 175 -7.43 -0.39 8.83
C ASN A 175 -6.04 0.18 9.14
N LEU A 176 -5.27 0.48 8.10
CA LEU A 176 -4.08 1.31 8.13
C LEU A 176 -4.31 2.47 7.14
N CYS A 177 -4.66 3.64 7.63
CA CYS A 177 -4.87 4.82 6.79
C CYS A 177 -3.80 5.86 7.05
N LEU A 178 -3.24 6.41 5.97
CA LEU A 178 -2.31 7.54 5.99
C LEU A 178 -2.92 8.74 5.27
N ALA A 179 -3.02 9.86 5.96
CA ALA A 179 -3.36 11.16 5.38
C ALA A 179 -2.07 11.98 5.30
N MET A 180 -1.46 12.05 4.11
CA MET A 180 -0.18 12.70 3.88
C MET A 180 -0.35 14.17 3.50
N GLY A 181 0.38 15.05 4.19
CA GLY A 181 0.21 16.49 4.02
C GLY A 181 -1.14 16.97 4.57
N ASN A 182 -1.63 18.09 4.03
CA ASN A 182 -2.93 18.66 4.40
C ASN A 182 -4.01 18.09 3.45
N VAL A 183 -4.74 17.10 3.91
CA VAL A 183 -5.87 16.53 3.17
C VAL A 183 -7.15 17.35 3.39
N SER A 184 -8.09 17.26 2.43
CA SER A 184 -9.39 17.95 2.58
C SER A 184 -10.20 17.35 3.74
N LYS A 185 -11.13 18.16 4.25
CA LYS A 185 -12.03 17.74 5.33
C LYS A 185 -12.86 16.51 4.94
N GLU A 186 -13.29 16.46 3.69
CA GLU A 186 -14.06 15.35 3.12
C GLU A 186 -13.20 14.08 3.09
N SER A 187 -11.96 14.17 2.60
CA SER A 187 -11.03 13.05 2.57
C SER A 187 -10.71 12.53 3.98
N ALA A 188 -10.46 13.43 4.93
CA ALA A 188 -10.21 13.05 6.32
C ALA A 188 -11.40 12.30 6.93
N SER A 189 -12.62 12.85 6.77
CA SER A 189 -13.86 12.22 7.27
C SER A 189 -14.10 10.87 6.61
N MET A 190 -13.90 10.78 5.29
CA MET A 190 -14.06 9.53 4.55
C MET A 190 -13.10 8.43 5.02
N LEU A 191 -11.89 8.79 5.40
CA LEU A 191 -10.90 7.86 5.94
C LEU A 191 -11.18 7.48 7.41
N GLY A 192 -12.12 8.15 8.07
CA GLY A 192 -12.49 7.92 9.47
C GLY A 192 -11.59 8.64 10.48
N PHE A 193 -10.82 9.63 10.03
CA PHE A 193 -10.05 10.48 10.94
C PHE A 193 -10.95 11.44 11.73
N ASP A 194 -10.59 11.65 12.99
CA ASP A 194 -11.12 12.76 13.76
C ASP A 194 -10.49 14.07 13.27
N ARG A 195 -11.34 14.98 12.80
CA ARG A 195 -10.91 16.24 12.20
C ARG A 195 -10.41 17.25 13.20
N GLU A 196 -10.87 17.18 14.43
CA GLU A 196 -10.44 18.07 15.51
C GLU A 196 -9.02 17.73 15.99
N ALA A 197 -8.61 16.48 15.81
CA ALA A 197 -7.27 16.00 16.14
C ALA A 197 -6.23 16.19 15.01
N PHE A 198 -6.60 16.88 13.90
CA PHE A 198 -5.64 17.18 12.83
C PHE A 198 -4.74 18.36 13.20
N CYS A 199 -3.43 18.13 13.16
CA CYS A 199 -2.44 19.19 13.25
C CYS A 199 -2.04 19.67 11.84
N PRO A 200 -1.77 20.97 11.64
CA PRO A 200 -1.24 21.46 10.37
C PRO A 200 0.08 20.76 10.00
N VAL A 201 0.18 20.32 8.75
CA VAL A 201 1.39 19.68 8.22
C VAL A 201 2.12 20.70 7.35
N THR A 202 3.35 21.05 7.74
CA THR A 202 4.18 22.04 7.04
C THR A 202 5.34 21.44 6.27
N GLU A 203 5.66 20.17 6.50
CA GLU A 203 6.82 19.49 5.94
C GLU A 203 6.41 18.33 5.03
N ILE A 204 7.18 18.12 3.95
CA ILE A 204 7.02 16.94 3.10
C ILE A 204 7.26 15.66 3.93
N GLY A 205 6.39 14.67 3.76
CA GLY A 205 6.43 13.43 4.54
C GLY A 205 5.74 13.51 5.90
N GLY A 206 5.28 14.71 6.30
CA GLY A 206 4.38 14.84 7.45
C GLY A 206 2.97 14.40 7.11
N GLY A 207 2.22 13.96 8.12
CA GLY A 207 0.85 13.51 7.94
C GLY A 207 0.23 12.95 9.21
N HIS A 208 -0.83 12.19 9.04
CA HIS A 208 -1.54 11.50 10.12
C HIS A 208 -1.70 10.03 9.79
N LEU A 209 -1.47 9.19 10.78
CA LEU A 209 -1.71 7.75 10.75
C LEU A 209 -2.97 7.43 11.54
N LEU A 210 -3.83 6.59 11.00
CA LEU A 210 -4.97 6.00 11.70
C LEU A 210 -4.86 4.48 11.63
N LEU A 211 -4.78 3.82 12.78
CA LEU A 211 -4.77 2.37 12.91
C LEU A 211 -6.06 1.88 13.54
N GLY A 212 -6.76 0.98 12.86
CA GLY A 212 -7.97 0.35 13.36
C GLY A 212 -9.10 1.34 13.68
N ARG A 213 -9.13 2.49 12.99
CA ARG A 213 -10.16 3.56 13.11
C ARG A 213 -10.22 4.29 14.46
N THR A 214 -9.36 3.97 15.41
CA THR A 214 -9.41 4.56 16.76
C THR A 214 -8.09 5.16 17.20
N ASN A 215 -6.98 4.75 16.62
CA ASN A 215 -5.65 5.19 17.03
C ASN A 215 -5.07 6.15 15.99
N GLN A 216 -5.42 7.42 16.13
CA GLN A 216 -4.94 8.52 15.30
C GLN A 216 -3.70 9.18 15.90
N ARG A 217 -2.68 9.43 15.06
CA ARG A 217 -1.42 10.07 15.48
C ARG A 217 -0.86 10.95 14.39
N PRO A 218 -0.27 12.11 14.72
CA PRO A 218 0.57 12.86 13.79
C PRO A 218 1.87 12.09 13.56
N ILE A 219 2.28 12.01 12.29
CA ILE A 219 3.47 11.24 11.90
C ILE A 219 4.40 12.03 10.99
N GLN A 220 5.65 11.55 10.96
CA GLN A 220 6.66 11.93 9.97
C GLN A 220 7.21 10.66 9.31
N ILE A 221 7.22 10.64 7.98
CA ILE A 221 7.99 9.67 7.20
C ILE A 221 9.46 10.09 7.27
N PRO A 222 10.39 9.19 7.59
CA PRO A 222 11.80 9.55 7.69
C PRO A 222 12.36 9.99 6.32
N TYR A 223 13.30 10.92 6.34
CA TYR A 223 14.06 11.25 5.13
C TYR A 223 14.87 10.03 4.69
N ILE A 224 14.76 9.70 3.41
CA ILE A 224 15.48 8.59 2.79
C ILE A 224 16.54 9.16 1.85
N GLY A 225 17.79 9.06 2.25
CA GLY A 225 18.91 9.48 1.39
C GLY A 225 19.11 8.55 0.19
N PRO A 226 19.96 8.94 -0.79
CA PRO A 226 20.15 8.21 -2.06
C PRO A 226 20.51 6.72 -1.87
N ARG A 227 21.38 6.40 -0.91
CA ARG A 227 21.74 5.00 -0.61
C ARG A 227 20.55 4.19 -0.06
N GLY A 228 19.75 4.79 0.80
CA GLY A 228 18.52 4.18 1.33
C GLY A 228 17.51 3.94 0.22
N MET A 229 17.32 4.90 -0.68
CA MET A 229 16.45 4.79 -1.83
C MET A 229 16.88 3.65 -2.77
N ALA A 230 18.17 3.56 -3.10
CA ALA A 230 18.70 2.48 -3.94
C ALA A 230 18.45 1.11 -3.29
N LYS A 231 18.65 0.98 -1.98
CA LYS A 231 18.37 -0.27 -1.24
C LYS A 231 16.88 -0.62 -1.28
N MET A 232 15.98 0.33 -1.04
CA MET A 232 14.54 0.11 -1.11
C MET A 232 14.10 -0.38 -2.49
N LYS A 233 14.59 0.28 -3.56
CA LYS A 233 14.30 -0.14 -4.94
C LYS A 233 14.81 -1.57 -5.22
N ALA A 234 15.99 -1.93 -4.74
CA ALA A 234 16.53 -3.30 -4.87
C ALA A 234 15.68 -4.33 -4.10
N ASP A 235 15.21 -4.02 -2.88
CA ASP A 235 14.35 -4.90 -2.10
C ASP A 235 12.99 -5.12 -2.81
N ILE A 236 12.40 -4.07 -3.35
CA ILE A 236 11.16 -4.11 -4.15
C ILE A 236 11.38 -4.95 -5.41
N LEU A 237 12.47 -4.69 -6.16
CA LEU A 237 12.78 -5.43 -7.39
C LEU A 237 12.84 -6.94 -7.13
N ARG A 238 13.51 -7.37 -6.07
CA ARG A 238 13.54 -8.79 -5.69
C ARG A 238 12.14 -9.37 -5.44
N ALA A 239 11.25 -8.61 -4.78
CA ALA A 239 9.92 -9.09 -4.47
C ALA A 239 8.99 -9.14 -5.69
N VAL A 240 9.11 -8.21 -6.65
CA VAL A 240 8.29 -8.19 -7.87
C VAL A 240 8.73 -9.23 -8.90
N THR A 241 10.01 -9.69 -8.86
CA THR A 241 10.52 -10.72 -9.77
C THR A 241 10.57 -12.12 -9.16
N ARG A 242 10.30 -12.25 -7.85
CA ARG A 242 10.39 -13.53 -7.14
C ARG A 242 9.45 -14.58 -7.72
N THR A 243 9.99 -15.76 -8.00
CA THR A 243 9.25 -16.93 -8.48
C THR A 243 8.92 -17.90 -7.33
N SER A 244 8.03 -18.86 -7.56
CA SER A 244 7.70 -19.90 -6.57
C SER A 244 8.86 -20.85 -6.27
N GLY A 245 9.86 -20.94 -7.18
CA GLY A 245 11.06 -21.76 -7.00
C GLY A 245 12.12 -21.17 -6.06
N ASP A 246 12.01 -19.87 -5.72
CA ASP A 246 12.99 -19.19 -4.85
C ASP A 246 12.71 -19.42 -3.36
N GLU A 247 11.54 -19.93 -3.01
CA GLU A 247 11.12 -20.14 -1.62
C GLU A 247 11.96 -21.19 -0.87
N GLY A 248 12.67 -22.05 -1.60
CA GLY A 248 13.55 -23.11 -1.05
C GLY A 248 15.01 -22.72 -0.84
N LYS A 249 15.50 -21.63 -1.44
CA LYS A 249 16.94 -21.28 -1.42
C LYS A 249 17.36 -20.41 -0.22
N GLU A 250 16.43 -19.70 0.40
CA GLU A 250 16.72 -18.79 1.52
C GLU A 250 16.63 -19.45 2.91
N ARG A 251 16.33 -20.75 2.98
CA ARG A 251 16.29 -21.53 4.24
C ARG A 251 17.59 -22.31 4.56
N ARG A 252 18.68 -22.04 3.82
CA ARG A 252 19.98 -22.67 4.09
C ARG A 252 21.01 -21.67 4.59
#